data_fa60efe795b4891d6c1b0d375331df0c
#
_entry.id   fa60efe795b4891d6c1b0d375331df0c
#
_cell.length_a   1.000
_cell.length_b   1.000
_cell.length_c   1.000
_cell.angle_alpha   90.00
_cell.angle_beta   90.00
_cell.angle_gamma   90.00
#
_symmetry.space_group_name_H-M   'P 1'
#
loop_
_entity.id
_entity.type
_entity.pdbx_description
1 polymer ?
#
loop_
_entity_poly.entity_id
_entity_poly.type
_entity_poly.pdbx_seq_one_letter_code
_entity_poly.pdbx_strand_id
1 'polypeptide(L)'
;MRKLFIAVFMFVSTFTTNIFADGHAIKMGIILGFTGPIESLTPAMAASAELAFKEASDSGSLLGGKKIEPLRADSTCVDSAAATTAAEGLISQGVAAIMGADCSGVTGAIASNVAVPKGV
;
A
#
# COMPACT_ATOMS: atom_id res chain seq x y z
N MET A 1 73.50 10.28 -15.51
CA MET A 1 72.30 9.46 -15.92
C MET A 1 71.27 9.54 -14.84
N ARG A 2 70.32 10.48 -14.99
CA ARG A 2 69.22 10.71 -14.02
C ARG A 2 68.03 9.85 -14.46
N LYS A 3 67.67 8.84 -13.68
CA LYS A 3 66.48 8.03 -13.89
C LYS A 3 65.27 8.78 -13.35
N LEU A 4 64.39 9.19 -14.26
CA LEU A 4 63.13 9.86 -13.96
C LEU A 4 62.08 8.78 -13.66
N PHE A 5 61.68 8.65 -12.40
CA PHE A 5 60.54 7.79 -12.00
C PHE A 5 59.25 8.59 -12.18
N ILE A 6 58.46 8.23 -13.17
CA ILE A 6 57.08 8.75 -13.35
C ILE A 6 56.17 7.87 -12.51
N ALA A 7 55.69 8.42 -11.41
CA ALA A 7 54.63 7.80 -10.60
C ALA A 7 53.30 8.10 -11.25
N VAL A 8 52.71 7.08 -11.88
CA VAL A 8 51.32 7.14 -12.38
C VAL A 8 50.39 6.96 -11.19
N PHE A 9 49.76 8.04 -10.76
CA PHE A 9 48.74 8.03 -9.72
C PHE A 9 47.40 7.64 -10.37
N MET A 10 47.04 6.36 -10.23
CA MET A 10 45.79 5.83 -10.74
C MET A 10 44.64 6.26 -9.81
N PHE A 11 43.91 7.29 -10.20
CA PHE A 11 42.76 7.79 -9.47
C PHE A 11 41.58 6.84 -9.69
N VAL A 12 41.39 5.90 -8.76
CA VAL A 12 40.21 5.03 -8.77
C VAL A 12 39.02 5.83 -8.25
N SER A 13 38.26 6.38 -9.18
CA SER A 13 36.96 6.98 -8.85
C SER A 13 35.98 5.87 -8.50
N THR A 14 35.74 5.65 -7.22
CA THR A 14 34.64 4.81 -6.75
C THR A 14 33.33 5.53 -7.03
N PHE A 15 32.69 5.20 -8.14
CA PHE A 15 31.28 5.52 -8.36
C PHE A 15 30.45 4.73 -7.35
N THR A 16 30.06 5.36 -6.26
CA THR A 16 28.99 4.86 -5.41
C THR A 16 27.67 5.03 -6.17
N THR A 17 27.27 4.01 -6.91
CA THR A 17 25.91 3.92 -7.40
C THR A 17 25.00 3.82 -6.18
N ASN A 18 24.28 4.89 -5.86
CA ASN A 18 23.12 4.81 -4.99
C ASN A 18 22.12 3.91 -5.70
N ILE A 19 22.11 2.62 -5.34
CA ILE A 19 21.01 1.73 -5.68
C ILE A 19 19.84 2.24 -4.84
N PHE A 20 19.05 3.15 -5.41
CA PHE A 20 17.70 3.35 -4.91
C PHE A 20 17.04 1.99 -5.07
N ALA A 21 16.84 1.30 -3.95
CA ALA A 21 15.96 0.16 -3.92
C ALA A 21 14.63 0.68 -4.48
N ASP A 22 14.25 0.22 -5.65
CA ASP A 22 12.95 0.48 -6.28
C ASP A 22 11.92 -0.29 -5.44
N GLY A 23 11.71 0.25 -4.26
CA GLY A 23 10.80 -0.28 -3.26
C GLY A 23 9.40 0.13 -3.63
N HIS A 24 8.78 -0.60 -4.57
CA HIS A 24 7.36 -0.41 -4.82
C HIS A 24 6.62 -0.34 -3.48
N ALA A 25 5.84 0.72 -3.28
CA ALA A 25 5.01 0.87 -2.10
C ALA A 25 4.06 -0.33 -1.99
N ILE A 26 3.75 -0.72 -0.76
CA ILE A 26 2.74 -1.75 -0.50
C ILE A 26 1.38 -1.07 -0.60
N LYS A 27 0.59 -1.43 -1.58
CA LYS A 27 -0.78 -0.93 -1.70
C LYS A 27 -1.68 -1.63 -0.69
N MET A 28 -2.45 -0.85 0.06
CA MET A 28 -3.42 -1.34 1.04
C MET A 28 -4.79 -0.76 0.73
N GLY A 29 -5.78 -1.63 0.56
CA GLY A 29 -7.14 -1.22 0.34
C GLY A 29 -7.81 -0.76 1.64
N ILE A 30 -8.60 0.31 1.57
CA ILE A 30 -9.53 0.75 2.63
C ILE A 30 -10.91 0.76 2.00
N ILE A 31 -11.76 -0.22 2.34
CA ILE A 31 -13.10 -0.32 1.82
C ILE A 31 -14.11 -0.09 2.93
N LEU A 32 -14.85 1.01 2.84
CA LEU A 32 -15.82 1.45 3.85
C LEU A 32 -17.07 1.99 3.14
N GLY A 33 -18.19 2.13 3.87
CA GLY A 33 -19.42 2.72 3.34
C GLY A 33 -19.32 4.24 3.26
N PHE A 34 -18.57 4.75 2.28
CA PHE A 34 -18.44 6.20 2.05
C PHE A 34 -19.74 6.83 1.53
N THR A 35 -20.65 6.01 1.03
CA THR A 35 -22.04 6.36 0.76
C THR A 35 -22.97 5.45 1.55
N GLY A 36 -24.24 5.88 1.74
CA GLY A 36 -25.24 5.09 2.45
C GLY A 36 -25.38 5.44 3.94
N PRO A 37 -25.90 4.51 4.76
CA PRO A 37 -26.43 4.85 6.09
C PRO A 37 -25.37 5.28 7.12
N ILE A 38 -24.10 5.01 6.86
CA ILE A 38 -23.01 5.33 7.80
C ILE A 38 -21.97 6.29 7.23
N GLU A 39 -22.27 6.94 6.11
CA GLU A 39 -21.34 7.84 5.39
C GLU A 39 -20.74 8.95 6.26
N SER A 40 -21.45 9.37 7.31
CA SER A 40 -20.97 10.40 8.23
C SER A 40 -19.82 9.93 9.15
N LEU A 41 -19.64 8.62 9.31
CA LEU A 41 -18.62 8.03 10.20
C LEU A 41 -17.34 7.63 9.44
N THR A 42 -17.50 7.19 8.22
CA THR A 42 -16.44 6.53 7.45
C THR A 42 -15.27 7.43 7.04
N PRO A 43 -15.41 8.74 6.81
CA PRO A 43 -14.26 9.60 6.54
C PRO A 43 -13.24 9.64 7.70
N ALA A 44 -13.71 9.69 8.95
CA ALA A 44 -12.84 9.66 10.12
C ALA A 44 -12.20 8.28 10.32
N MET A 45 -12.93 7.20 10.04
CA MET A 45 -12.40 5.83 10.09
C MET A 45 -11.28 5.65 9.07
N ALA A 46 -11.49 6.08 7.83
CA ALA A 46 -10.47 6.02 6.80
C ALA A 46 -9.23 6.86 7.15
N ALA A 47 -9.42 8.09 7.64
CA ALA A 47 -8.32 8.94 8.06
C ALA A 47 -7.50 8.31 9.19
N SER A 48 -8.13 7.60 10.11
CA SER A 48 -7.45 6.88 11.19
C SER A 48 -6.61 5.71 10.65
N ALA A 49 -7.13 4.96 9.68
CA ALA A 49 -6.38 3.90 9.02
C ALA A 49 -5.18 4.44 8.24
N GLU A 50 -5.38 5.53 7.50
CA GLU A 50 -4.31 6.19 6.75
C GLU A 50 -3.22 6.75 7.67
N LEU A 51 -3.59 7.27 8.84
CA LEU A 51 -2.64 7.70 9.85
C LEU A 51 -1.78 6.53 10.33
N ALA A 52 -2.39 5.39 10.65
CA ALA A 52 -1.66 4.18 11.05
C ALA A 52 -0.71 3.69 9.95
N PHE A 53 -1.15 3.71 8.69
CA PHE A 53 -0.30 3.35 7.55
C PHE A 53 0.86 4.34 7.36
N LYS A 54 0.60 5.62 7.58
CA LYS A 54 1.65 6.64 7.55
C LYS A 54 2.67 6.43 8.66
N GLU A 55 2.25 6.20 9.88
CA GLU A 55 3.14 5.94 11.03
C GLU A 55 3.99 4.69 10.80
N ALA A 56 3.38 3.60 10.32
CA ALA A 56 4.10 2.39 9.95
C ALA A 56 5.16 2.65 8.87
N SER A 57 4.80 3.43 7.85
CA SER A 57 5.69 3.83 6.76
C SER A 57 6.86 4.69 7.26
N ASP A 58 6.57 5.63 8.17
CA ASP A 58 7.56 6.58 8.66
C ASP A 58 8.50 5.95 9.70
N SER A 59 8.08 4.89 10.36
CA SER A 59 8.94 4.13 11.28
C SER A 59 10.19 3.57 10.62
N GLY A 60 10.18 3.36 9.31
CA GLY A 60 11.26 2.73 8.57
C GLY A 60 11.46 1.24 8.86
N SER A 61 10.66 0.66 9.76
CA SER A 61 10.80 -0.73 10.20
C SER A 61 9.95 -1.72 9.38
N LEU A 62 8.97 -1.21 8.64
CA LEU A 62 8.07 -2.05 7.86
C LEU A 62 8.80 -2.65 6.65
N LEU A 63 8.93 -4.00 6.64
CA LEU A 63 9.45 -4.77 5.50
C LEU A 63 10.65 -4.14 4.79
N GLY A 64 11.66 -3.73 5.57
CA GLY A 64 12.87 -3.10 5.04
C GLY A 64 12.70 -1.63 4.64
N GLY A 65 11.77 -0.91 5.28
CA GLY A 65 11.54 0.52 5.04
C GLY A 65 10.56 0.83 3.92
N LYS A 66 9.76 -0.16 3.47
CA LYS A 66 8.71 0.07 2.48
C LYS A 66 7.66 1.05 2.98
N LYS A 67 7.09 1.79 2.05
CA LYS A 67 5.97 2.69 2.31
C LYS A 67 4.65 1.99 2.02
N ILE A 68 3.58 2.43 2.68
CA ILE A 68 2.22 2.00 2.38
C ILE A 68 1.53 3.07 1.55
N GLU A 69 0.87 2.65 0.47
CA GLU A 69 0.00 3.47 -0.36
C GLU A 69 -1.45 3.05 -0.11
N PRO A 70 -2.26 3.88 0.57
CA PRO A 70 -3.67 3.57 0.80
C PRO A 70 -4.51 3.82 -0.46
N LEU A 71 -5.41 2.91 -0.75
CA LEU A 71 -6.40 3.03 -1.82
C LEU A 71 -7.80 2.89 -1.22
N ARG A 72 -8.66 3.89 -1.42
CA ARG A 72 -10.04 3.87 -0.92
C ARG A 72 -11.01 3.27 -1.93
N ALA A 73 -12.03 2.55 -1.42
CA ALA A 73 -13.16 2.06 -2.20
C ALA A 73 -14.43 2.12 -1.37
N ASP A 74 -15.57 2.30 -2.01
CA ASP A 74 -16.88 2.43 -1.35
C ASP A 74 -17.62 1.09 -1.33
N SER A 75 -17.93 0.59 -0.13
CA SER A 75 -18.74 -0.61 0.05
C SER A 75 -20.24 -0.34 0.08
N THR A 76 -20.65 0.91 0.13
CA THR A 76 -22.05 1.37 0.31
C THR A 76 -22.74 0.90 1.61
N CYS A 77 -22.15 -0.04 2.34
CA CYS A 77 -22.68 -0.71 3.53
C CYS A 77 -23.87 -1.66 3.25
N VAL A 78 -24.70 -1.43 2.25
CA VAL A 78 -25.98 -2.14 2.04
C VAL A 78 -26.06 -2.94 0.74
N ASP A 79 -25.23 -2.64 -0.26
CA ASP A 79 -25.22 -3.30 -1.56
C ASP A 79 -24.01 -4.24 -1.70
N SER A 80 -24.28 -5.54 -1.53
CA SER A 80 -23.21 -6.56 -1.63
C SER A 80 -22.63 -6.69 -3.03
N ALA A 81 -23.36 -6.38 -4.09
CA ALA A 81 -22.85 -6.44 -5.46
C ALA A 81 -21.90 -5.26 -5.72
N ALA A 82 -22.30 -4.05 -5.33
CA ALA A 82 -21.43 -2.88 -5.42
C ALA A 82 -20.16 -3.05 -4.59
N ALA A 83 -20.27 -3.54 -3.36
CA ALA A 83 -19.15 -3.80 -2.48
C ALA A 83 -18.16 -4.84 -3.06
N THR A 84 -18.69 -5.93 -3.64
CA THR A 84 -17.88 -6.94 -4.33
C THR A 84 -17.12 -6.34 -5.51
N THR A 85 -17.79 -5.56 -6.35
CA THR A 85 -17.17 -4.87 -7.49
C THR A 85 -16.07 -3.89 -7.03
N ALA A 86 -16.33 -3.14 -5.96
CA ALA A 86 -15.35 -2.21 -5.39
C ALA A 86 -14.10 -2.95 -4.86
N ALA A 87 -14.29 -4.10 -4.20
CA ALA A 87 -13.20 -4.94 -3.72
C ALA A 87 -12.39 -5.54 -4.88
N GLU A 88 -13.04 -6.02 -5.94
CA GLU A 88 -12.36 -6.47 -7.16
C GLU A 88 -11.53 -5.37 -7.80
N GLY A 89 -12.03 -4.13 -7.78
CA GLY A 89 -11.31 -2.95 -8.24
C GLY A 89 -10.02 -2.70 -7.44
N LEU A 90 -10.04 -2.88 -6.13
CA LEU A 90 -8.84 -2.79 -5.29
C LEU A 90 -7.83 -3.90 -5.64
N ILE A 91 -8.30 -5.12 -5.79
CA ILE A 91 -7.43 -6.26 -6.15
C ILE A 91 -6.78 -6.04 -7.52
N SER A 92 -7.52 -5.54 -8.49
CA SER A 92 -6.99 -5.24 -9.83
C SER A 92 -5.89 -4.18 -9.80
N GLN A 93 -5.90 -3.31 -8.81
CA GLN A 93 -4.86 -2.31 -8.55
C GLN A 93 -3.66 -2.87 -7.78
N GLY A 94 -3.69 -4.14 -7.40
CA GLY A 94 -2.58 -4.83 -6.77
C GLY A 94 -2.43 -4.55 -5.28
N VAL A 95 -3.54 -4.38 -4.54
CA VAL A 95 -3.47 -4.28 -3.07
C VAL A 95 -3.00 -5.61 -2.47
N ALA A 96 -2.16 -5.50 -1.44
CA ALA A 96 -1.65 -6.66 -0.70
C ALA A 96 -2.64 -7.15 0.37
N ALA A 97 -3.51 -6.28 0.85
CA ALA A 97 -4.58 -6.58 1.79
C ALA A 97 -5.65 -5.49 1.75
N ILE A 98 -6.82 -5.79 2.32
CA ILE A 98 -7.96 -4.89 2.41
C ILE A 98 -8.35 -4.72 3.88
N MET A 99 -8.45 -3.49 4.35
CA MET A 99 -9.04 -3.11 5.63
C MET A 99 -10.50 -2.69 5.41
N GLY A 100 -11.41 -3.30 6.15
CA GLY A 100 -12.86 -3.11 6.02
C GLY A 100 -13.55 -4.47 5.78
N ALA A 101 -14.80 -4.55 5.43
CA ALA A 101 -15.74 -3.44 5.40
C ALA A 101 -16.34 -3.21 6.81
N ASP A 102 -17.11 -2.16 6.93
CA ASP A 102 -17.69 -1.71 8.20
C ASP A 102 -19.08 -2.32 8.49
N CYS A 103 -19.72 -2.92 7.49
CA CYS A 103 -21.05 -3.53 7.62
C CYS A 103 -20.97 -5.04 7.33
N SER A 104 -21.53 -5.86 8.23
CA SER A 104 -21.37 -7.32 8.22
C SER A 104 -21.80 -8.00 6.92
N GLY A 105 -22.92 -7.54 6.30
CA GLY A 105 -23.44 -8.13 5.07
C GLY A 105 -22.45 -7.98 3.90
N VAL A 106 -21.97 -6.76 3.68
CA VAL A 106 -20.99 -6.49 2.61
C VAL A 106 -19.61 -7.08 2.93
N THR A 107 -19.20 -7.12 4.21
CA THR A 107 -17.98 -7.80 4.64
C THR A 107 -18.00 -9.29 4.28
N GLY A 108 -19.12 -9.96 4.59
CA GLY A 108 -19.31 -11.37 4.25
C GLY A 108 -19.27 -11.62 2.74
N ALA A 109 -19.90 -10.75 1.96
CA ALA A 109 -19.90 -10.84 0.50
C ALA A 109 -18.48 -10.65 -0.08
N ILE A 110 -17.77 -9.64 0.36
CA ILE A 110 -16.37 -9.39 -0.06
C ILE A 110 -15.47 -10.56 0.32
N ALA A 111 -15.54 -11.02 1.57
CA ALA A 111 -14.72 -12.12 2.04
C ALA A 111 -14.94 -13.39 1.22
N SER A 112 -16.20 -13.79 1.05
CA SER A 112 -16.53 -15.05 0.38
C SER A 112 -16.31 -15.04 -1.13
N ASN A 113 -16.59 -13.90 -1.78
CA ASN A 113 -16.58 -13.85 -3.25
C ASN A 113 -15.30 -13.29 -3.84
N VAL A 114 -14.53 -12.51 -3.06
CA VAL A 114 -13.34 -11.80 -3.57
C VAL A 114 -12.08 -12.12 -2.77
N ALA A 115 -12.03 -11.76 -1.49
CA ALA A 115 -10.78 -11.80 -0.73
C ALA A 115 -10.24 -13.22 -0.57
N VAL A 116 -11.04 -14.15 -0.05
CA VAL A 116 -10.62 -15.55 0.13
C VAL A 116 -10.25 -16.23 -1.20
N PRO A 117 -11.06 -16.15 -2.27
CA PRO A 117 -10.70 -16.76 -3.55
C PRO A 117 -9.44 -16.16 -4.20
N LYS A 118 -9.12 -14.90 -3.90
CA LYS A 118 -7.94 -14.20 -4.46
C LYS A 118 -6.72 -14.22 -3.55
N GLY A 119 -6.85 -14.69 -2.32
CA GLY A 119 -5.76 -14.78 -1.36
C GLY A 119 -5.31 -13.42 -0.81
N VAL A 120 -6.25 -12.49 -0.61
CA VAL A 120 -6.01 -11.12 -0.12
C VAL A 120 -6.62 -10.91 1.26
#